data_e563f7e013465310740b9b4f1e612722
#
_entry.id   e563f7e013465310740b9b4f1e612722
#
_cell.length_a   1.000
_cell.length_b   1.000
_cell.length_c   1.000
_cell.angle_alpha   90.00
_cell.angle_beta   90.00
_cell.angle_gamma   90.00
#
_symmetry.space_group_name_H-M   'P 1'
#
loop_
_entity.id
_entity.type
_entity.pdbx_description
1 polymer ?
#
loop_
_entity_poly.entity_id
_entity_poly.type
_entity_poly.pdbx_seq_one_letter_code
_entity_poly.pdbx_strand_id
1 'polypeptide(L)'
;YPGAQACINMRANAHIWEGDNAAYVNATRMGGYAPHLGLVLREGEIKSYEISERDRNKGNSHTRGIISLNLPDMKLMPGDEQVFSWYIFSHKGGDDFRQKLLERESVWVSCNKYVFEKGETALVKISGGQMVKDCILKKNDVTIPMKKQVTAWYAEVVMDQLGEVRFDILYGAGKKTHANCLVISNVNDLIKKRVEFIVANQQMKSS
;
A
#
# COMPACT_ATOMS: atom_id res chain seq x y z
N TYR A 1 4.65 -6.38 31.27
CA TYR A 1 4.51 -6.95 29.91
C TYR A 1 4.35 -8.44 30.05
N PRO A 2 3.37 -9.07 29.41
CA PRO A 2 3.42 -10.53 29.26
C PRO A 2 4.76 -10.86 28.63
N GLY A 3 5.41 -11.94 29.07
CA GLY A 3 6.73 -12.32 28.61
C GLY A 3 6.86 -12.35 27.09
N ALA A 4 8.06 -12.26 26.56
CA ALA A 4 8.33 -12.18 25.11
C ALA A 4 7.55 -13.23 24.29
N GLN A 5 7.34 -14.43 24.85
CA GLN A 5 6.58 -15.50 24.23
C GLN A 5 5.09 -15.14 24.01
N ALA A 6 4.46 -14.47 24.95
CA ALA A 6 3.06 -14.03 24.80
C ALA A 6 2.93 -12.92 23.73
N CYS A 7 3.92 -12.02 23.63
CA CYS A 7 3.96 -11.02 22.56
C CYS A 7 4.14 -11.68 21.19
N ILE A 8 5.03 -12.67 21.08
CA ILE A 8 5.28 -13.41 19.83
C ILE A 8 4.02 -14.12 19.34
N ASN A 9 3.26 -14.71 20.24
CA ASN A 9 2.13 -15.56 19.88
C ASN A 9 0.80 -14.81 19.71
N MET A 10 0.64 -13.64 20.32
CA MET A 10 -0.65 -12.94 20.43
C MET A 10 -0.74 -11.62 19.68
N ARG A 11 0.37 -11.10 19.13
CA ARG A 11 0.40 -9.82 18.43
C ARG A 11 0.94 -9.99 17.03
N ALA A 12 0.40 -9.20 16.13
CA ALA A 12 0.84 -9.13 14.75
C ALA A 12 0.95 -7.66 14.30
N ASN A 13 1.88 -7.40 13.40
CA ASN A 13 1.92 -6.18 12.61
C ASN A 13 1.13 -6.43 11.34
N ALA A 14 0.15 -5.59 11.03
CA ALA A 14 -0.62 -5.68 9.80
C ALA A 14 -0.12 -4.64 8.80
N HIS A 15 0.28 -5.11 7.63
CA HIS A 15 0.54 -4.28 6.46
C HIS A 15 -0.67 -4.38 5.55
N ILE A 16 -1.37 -3.27 5.38
CA ILE A 16 -2.65 -3.21 4.67
C ILE A 16 -2.45 -2.42 3.40
N TRP A 17 -2.95 -2.95 2.30
CA TRP A 17 -3.09 -2.26 1.04
C TRP A 17 -4.55 -2.31 0.62
N GLU A 18 -5.21 -1.16 0.57
CA GLU A 18 -6.61 -1.07 0.16
C GLU A 18 -6.81 -1.26 -1.34
N GLY A 19 -5.83 -0.93 -2.14
CA GLY A 19 -5.60 -1.17 -3.58
C GLY A 19 -6.76 -1.57 -4.47
N ASP A 20 -7.93 -1.05 -4.25
CA ASP A 20 -9.15 -1.36 -5.02
C ASP A 20 -9.38 -2.90 -5.13
N ASN A 21 -9.21 -3.48 -6.34
CA ASN A 21 -9.36 -4.94 -6.54
C ASN A 21 -8.11 -5.76 -6.17
N ALA A 22 -6.98 -5.10 -5.88
CA ALA A 22 -5.74 -5.75 -5.44
C ALA A 22 -5.49 -5.63 -3.93
N ALA A 23 -6.55 -5.42 -3.14
CA ALA A 23 -6.44 -5.26 -1.70
C ALA A 23 -5.85 -6.49 -1.02
N TYR A 24 -5.01 -6.26 -0.02
CA TYR A 24 -4.46 -7.33 0.80
C TYR A 24 -4.19 -6.89 2.24
N VAL A 25 -4.10 -7.87 3.12
CA VAL A 25 -3.57 -7.72 4.48
C VAL A 25 -2.47 -8.75 4.69
N ASN A 26 -1.28 -8.29 5.01
CA ASN A 26 -0.16 -9.12 5.42
C ASN A 26 0.05 -8.95 6.93
N ALA A 27 -0.42 -9.89 7.73
CA ALA A 27 -0.30 -9.88 9.17
C ALA A 27 0.88 -10.76 9.61
N THR A 28 1.99 -10.11 9.99
CA THR A 28 3.19 -10.77 10.48
C THR A 28 3.20 -10.83 12.00
N ARG A 29 3.43 -12.01 12.55
CA ARG A 29 3.56 -12.19 14.00
C ARG A 29 4.74 -11.37 14.53
N MET A 30 4.55 -10.70 15.65
CA MET A 30 5.64 -10.04 16.36
C MET A 30 6.71 -11.08 16.75
N GLY A 31 7.98 -10.71 16.52
CA GLY A 31 9.10 -11.63 16.67
C GLY A 31 9.52 -12.35 15.38
N GLY A 32 8.73 -12.20 14.30
CA GLY A 32 9.14 -12.64 12.95
C GLY A 32 9.06 -14.13 12.67
N TYR A 33 8.56 -14.94 13.60
CA TYR A 33 8.46 -16.40 13.42
C TYR A 33 7.18 -16.80 12.65
N ALA A 34 7.37 -17.59 11.61
CA ALA A 34 6.25 -18.19 10.87
C ALA A 34 5.47 -19.21 11.76
N PRO A 35 4.21 -19.52 11.41
CA PRO A 35 3.47 -19.03 10.28
C PRO A 35 2.90 -17.61 10.52
N HIS A 36 2.87 -16.82 9.46
CA HIS A 36 2.15 -15.55 9.39
C HIS A 36 0.80 -15.72 8.70
N LEU A 37 -0.06 -14.70 8.70
CA LEU A 37 -1.37 -14.74 8.07
C LEU A 37 -1.43 -13.73 6.91
N GLY A 38 -1.88 -14.21 5.75
CA GLY A 38 -2.15 -13.40 4.58
C GLY A 38 -3.63 -13.43 4.20
N LEU A 39 -4.16 -12.27 3.82
CA LEU A 39 -5.46 -12.12 3.18
C LEU A 39 -5.25 -11.40 1.85
N VAL A 40 -5.86 -11.92 0.78
CA VAL A 40 -5.87 -11.28 -0.54
C VAL A 40 -7.30 -11.24 -1.04
N LEU A 41 -7.74 -10.09 -1.48
CA LEU A 41 -9.07 -9.92 -2.05
C LEU A 41 -9.18 -10.77 -3.32
N ARG A 42 -10.19 -11.61 -3.37
CA ARG A 42 -10.53 -12.45 -4.52
C ARG A 42 -11.53 -11.73 -5.42
N GLU A 43 -12.57 -11.20 -4.81
CA GLU A 43 -13.70 -10.58 -5.50
C GLU A 43 -14.20 -9.37 -4.72
N GLY A 44 -14.62 -8.33 -5.42
CA GLY A 44 -15.03 -7.06 -4.85
C GLY A 44 -13.96 -5.98 -4.98
N GLU A 45 -14.16 -4.89 -4.28
CA GLU A 45 -13.29 -3.71 -4.25
C GLU A 45 -13.21 -3.16 -2.83
N ILE A 46 -12.03 -2.74 -2.40
CA ILE A 46 -11.81 -2.04 -1.13
C ILE A 46 -11.38 -0.61 -1.45
N LYS A 47 -12.09 0.38 -0.92
CA LYS A 47 -11.84 1.80 -1.20
C LYS A 47 -10.85 2.44 -0.23
N SER A 48 -10.91 2.03 1.03
CA SER A 48 -10.05 2.57 2.07
C SER A 48 -10.00 1.64 3.27
N TYR A 49 -9.16 1.96 4.25
CA TYR A 49 -9.22 1.34 5.57
C TYR A 49 -9.16 2.40 6.66
N GLU A 50 -9.65 2.06 7.83
CA GLU A 50 -9.48 2.86 9.02
C GLU A 50 -9.01 2.01 10.19
N ILE A 51 -8.29 2.65 11.11
CA ILE A 51 -7.84 2.04 12.35
C ILE A 51 -8.52 2.80 13.49
N SER A 52 -9.35 2.11 14.25
CA SER A 52 -10.00 2.68 15.41
C SER A 52 -9.55 1.97 16.69
N GLU A 53 -9.34 2.73 17.75
CA GLU A 53 -9.08 2.16 19.07
C GLU A 53 -10.36 1.54 19.62
N ARG A 54 -10.22 0.36 20.23
CA ARG A 54 -11.35 -0.38 20.79
C ARG A 54 -12.04 0.36 21.94
N ASP A 55 -11.34 1.25 22.60
CA ASP A 55 -11.80 1.91 23.82
C ASP A 55 -11.44 3.40 23.78
N ARG A 56 -12.06 4.13 22.84
CA ARG A 56 -11.83 5.57 22.61
C ARG A 56 -11.97 6.44 23.87
N ASN A 57 -12.72 5.98 24.87
CA ASN A 57 -13.06 6.77 26.04
C ASN A 57 -12.09 6.64 27.22
N LYS A 58 -11.15 5.71 27.19
CA LYS A 58 -10.29 5.41 28.34
C LYS A 58 -8.85 5.91 28.25
N GLY A 59 -8.46 6.55 27.14
CA GLY A 59 -7.10 7.09 26.97
C GLY A 59 -5.99 6.04 27.13
N ASN A 60 -6.29 4.77 26.94
CA ASN A 60 -5.40 3.67 27.23
C ASN A 60 -4.73 3.19 25.95
N SER A 61 -3.49 3.59 25.72
CA SER A 61 -2.67 3.23 24.56
C SER A 61 -2.40 1.72 24.40
N HIS A 62 -2.88 0.88 25.33
CA HIS A 62 -2.73 -0.57 25.30
C HIS A 62 -3.95 -1.32 24.72
N THR A 63 -4.98 -0.60 24.34
CA THR A 63 -6.15 -1.19 23.69
C THR A 63 -5.83 -1.61 22.25
N ARG A 64 -6.28 -2.80 21.90
CA ARG A 64 -6.10 -3.32 20.53
C ARG A 64 -6.98 -2.54 19.58
N GLY A 65 -6.41 -2.00 18.51
CA GLY A 65 -7.16 -1.37 17.45
C GLY A 65 -8.03 -2.37 16.69
N ILE A 66 -9.11 -1.86 16.14
CA ILE A 66 -9.91 -2.54 15.13
C ILE A 66 -9.54 -1.96 13.78
N ILE A 67 -9.27 -2.81 12.82
CA ILE A 67 -9.03 -2.42 11.44
C ILE A 67 -10.29 -2.73 10.66
N SER A 68 -10.88 -1.69 10.07
CA SER A 68 -12.05 -1.79 9.20
C SER A 68 -11.59 -1.57 7.75
N LEU A 69 -12.00 -2.46 6.86
CA LEU A 69 -11.82 -2.31 5.42
C LEU A 69 -13.12 -1.76 4.84
N ASN A 70 -13.05 -0.56 4.27
CA ASN A 70 -14.24 0.14 3.78
C ASN A 70 -14.50 -0.21 2.32
N LEU A 71 -15.74 -0.58 2.06
CA LEU A 71 -16.24 -0.86 0.72
C LEU A 71 -16.50 0.45 -0.03
N PRO A 72 -16.53 0.45 -1.36
CA PRO A 72 -17.05 1.58 -2.13
C PRO A 72 -18.51 1.88 -1.77
N ASP A 73 -18.90 3.12 -1.92
CA ASP A 73 -20.32 3.49 -1.82
C ASP A 73 -21.10 2.76 -2.91
N MET A 74 -22.16 2.05 -2.52
CA MET A 74 -22.97 1.27 -3.44
C MET A 74 -24.45 1.47 -3.14
N LYS A 75 -25.25 1.44 -4.19
CA LYS A 75 -26.71 1.43 -4.11
C LYS A 75 -27.20 0.10 -4.66
N LEU A 76 -27.75 -0.73 -3.79
CA LEU A 76 -28.36 -1.98 -4.19
C LEU A 76 -29.87 -1.80 -4.30
N MET A 77 -30.43 -2.25 -5.41
CA MET A 77 -31.88 -2.34 -5.62
C MET A 77 -32.38 -3.72 -5.17
N PRO A 78 -33.67 -3.90 -4.93
CA PRO A 78 -34.22 -5.20 -4.59
C PRO A 78 -33.86 -6.26 -5.65
N GLY A 79 -33.19 -7.32 -5.24
CA GLY A 79 -32.69 -8.39 -6.11
C GLY A 79 -31.25 -8.26 -6.57
N ASP A 80 -30.58 -7.11 -6.30
CA ASP A 80 -29.16 -6.96 -6.57
C ASP A 80 -28.32 -7.70 -5.52
N GLU A 81 -27.21 -8.28 -5.97
CA GLU A 81 -26.21 -8.93 -5.12
C GLU A 81 -24.84 -8.31 -5.35
N GLN A 82 -24.08 -8.13 -4.28
CA GLN A 82 -22.68 -7.76 -4.33
C GLN A 82 -21.87 -8.77 -3.53
N VAL A 83 -20.86 -9.35 -4.14
CA VAL A 83 -20.03 -10.38 -3.53
C VAL A 83 -18.67 -9.80 -3.14
N PHE A 84 -18.26 -10.06 -1.90
CA PHE A 84 -16.91 -9.81 -1.40
C PHE A 84 -16.32 -11.10 -0.90
N SER A 85 -15.21 -11.51 -1.46
CA SER A 85 -14.55 -12.75 -1.04
C SER A 85 -13.05 -12.60 -0.90
N TRP A 86 -12.46 -13.38 0.01
CA TRP A 86 -11.05 -13.31 0.36
C TRP A 86 -10.40 -14.68 0.33
N TYR A 87 -9.16 -14.73 -0.14
CA TYR A 87 -8.27 -15.84 0.15
C TYR A 87 -7.58 -15.58 1.48
N ILE A 88 -7.63 -16.56 2.40
CA ILE A 88 -6.93 -16.55 3.68
C ILE A 88 -5.93 -17.68 3.66
N PHE A 89 -4.67 -17.40 3.96
CA PHE A 89 -3.59 -18.39 3.92
C PHE A 89 -2.48 -18.08 4.91
N SER A 90 -1.74 -19.11 5.30
CA SER A 90 -0.49 -18.93 6.05
C SER A 90 0.69 -18.70 5.11
N HIS A 91 1.72 -17.97 5.58
CA HIS A 91 2.94 -17.73 4.84
C HIS A 91 4.16 -17.66 5.76
N LYS A 92 5.36 -17.78 5.16
CA LYS A 92 6.64 -17.86 5.88
C LYS A 92 7.37 -16.52 5.97
N GLY A 93 6.90 -15.49 5.30
CA GLY A 93 7.53 -14.16 5.25
C GLY A 93 7.09 -13.39 4.01
N GLY A 94 7.65 -12.20 3.78
CA GLY A 94 7.23 -11.28 2.73
C GLY A 94 7.33 -11.86 1.32
N ASP A 95 8.37 -12.62 1.02
CA ASP A 95 8.54 -13.23 -0.32
C ASP A 95 7.52 -14.33 -0.57
N ASP A 96 7.28 -15.20 0.41
CA ASP A 96 6.26 -16.25 0.33
C ASP A 96 4.84 -15.65 0.26
N PHE A 97 4.59 -14.57 1.00
CA PHE A 97 3.34 -13.82 0.89
C PHE A 97 3.13 -13.29 -0.54
N ARG A 98 4.13 -12.61 -1.10
CA ARG A 98 4.08 -12.06 -2.45
C ARG A 98 3.87 -13.13 -3.50
N GLN A 99 4.59 -14.24 -3.41
CA GLN A 99 4.39 -15.38 -4.31
C GLN A 99 2.95 -15.86 -4.26
N LYS A 100 2.42 -16.11 -3.07
CA LYS A 100 1.04 -16.58 -2.87
C LYS A 100 -0.02 -15.57 -3.32
N LEU A 101 0.26 -14.27 -3.21
CA LEU A 101 -0.58 -13.22 -3.76
C LEU A 101 -0.65 -13.30 -5.29
N LEU A 102 0.50 -13.45 -5.96
CA LEU A 102 0.56 -13.54 -7.43
C LEU A 102 -0.09 -14.81 -7.99
N GLU A 103 -0.10 -15.90 -7.22
CA GLU A 103 -0.82 -17.14 -7.58
C GLU A 103 -2.35 -16.98 -7.56
N ARG A 104 -2.88 -15.87 -7.02
CA ARG A 104 -4.30 -15.60 -6.80
C ARG A 104 -4.88 -14.49 -7.68
N GLU A 105 -4.37 -14.36 -8.90
CA GLU A 105 -4.85 -13.38 -9.90
C GLU A 105 -4.76 -11.91 -9.44
N SER A 106 -3.95 -11.63 -8.44
CA SER A 106 -3.67 -10.29 -7.97
C SER A 106 -2.38 -9.75 -8.57
N VAL A 107 -2.13 -8.46 -8.38
CA VAL A 107 -0.91 -7.79 -8.83
C VAL A 107 -0.14 -7.23 -7.65
N TRP A 108 1.18 -7.16 -7.79
CA TRP A 108 2.07 -6.48 -6.88
C TRP A 108 2.72 -5.30 -7.57
N VAL A 109 2.41 -4.10 -7.10
CA VAL A 109 2.99 -2.86 -7.61
C VAL A 109 4.19 -2.48 -6.76
N SER A 110 5.28 -2.11 -7.40
CA SER A 110 6.47 -1.59 -6.73
C SER A 110 7.15 -0.52 -7.58
N CYS A 111 7.74 0.45 -6.89
CA CYS A 111 8.59 1.46 -7.48
C CYS A 111 10.02 1.31 -6.92
N ASN A 112 11.02 1.78 -7.65
CA ASN A 112 12.41 1.84 -7.15
C ASN A 112 12.53 2.67 -5.86
N LYS A 113 11.66 3.68 -5.69
CA LYS A 113 11.42 4.44 -4.47
C LYS A 113 10.02 5.05 -4.50
N TYR A 114 9.56 5.65 -3.41
CA TYR A 114 8.22 6.28 -3.32
C TYR A 114 8.29 7.78 -3.05
N VAL A 115 9.49 8.32 -2.78
CA VAL A 115 9.75 9.76 -2.70
C VAL A 115 10.82 10.09 -3.73
N PHE A 116 10.53 11.03 -4.61
CA PHE A 116 11.39 11.46 -5.71
C PHE A 116 11.71 12.93 -5.58
N GLU A 117 12.90 13.33 -6.00
CA GLU A 117 13.14 14.73 -6.33
C GLU A 117 12.57 15.06 -7.72
N LYS A 118 12.11 16.28 -7.90
CA LYS A 118 11.57 16.73 -9.19
C LYS A 118 12.59 16.51 -10.31
N GLY A 119 12.15 15.86 -11.38
CA GLY A 119 12.95 15.51 -12.56
C GLY A 119 13.57 14.12 -12.50
N GLU A 120 13.48 13.40 -11.38
CA GLU A 120 13.92 12.00 -11.32
C GLU A 120 12.96 11.06 -12.05
N THR A 121 13.43 9.87 -12.33
CA THR A 121 12.64 8.83 -13.02
C THR A 121 12.20 7.76 -12.04
N ALA A 122 10.88 7.53 -11.96
CA ALA A 122 10.30 6.39 -11.28
C ALA A 122 10.37 5.16 -12.20
N LEU A 123 10.90 4.06 -11.68
CA LEU A 123 10.84 2.75 -12.31
C LEU A 123 9.66 2.00 -11.69
N VAL A 124 8.53 1.99 -12.36
CA VAL A 124 7.31 1.30 -11.92
C VAL A 124 7.34 -0.13 -12.43
N LYS A 125 7.23 -1.08 -11.52
CA LYS A 125 7.11 -2.51 -11.82
C LYS A 125 5.77 -3.03 -11.32
N ILE A 126 5.01 -3.65 -12.21
CA ILE A 126 3.76 -4.33 -11.88
C ILE A 126 3.97 -5.82 -12.13
N SER A 127 4.10 -6.58 -11.06
CA SER A 127 4.20 -8.03 -11.13
C SER A 127 2.79 -8.60 -11.10
N GLY A 128 2.47 -9.46 -12.05
CA GLY A 128 1.21 -10.19 -12.11
C GLY A 128 1.48 -11.69 -12.15
N GLY A 129 0.53 -12.49 -11.68
CA GLY A 129 0.55 -13.94 -11.87
C GLY A 129 0.30 -14.29 -13.34
N GLN A 130 0.37 -15.59 -13.65
CA GLN A 130 0.14 -16.09 -15.02
C GLN A 130 -1.25 -15.73 -15.58
N MET A 131 -2.23 -15.53 -14.70
CA MET A 131 -3.61 -15.17 -15.06
C MET A 131 -3.75 -13.71 -15.49
N VAL A 132 -2.84 -12.83 -15.09
CA VAL A 132 -2.86 -11.41 -15.47
C VAL A 132 -2.14 -11.25 -16.81
N LYS A 133 -2.92 -11.13 -17.89
CA LYS A 133 -2.41 -11.11 -19.27
C LYS A 133 -2.09 -9.71 -19.78
N ASP A 134 -2.76 -8.70 -19.25
CA ASP A 134 -2.67 -7.30 -19.67
C ASP A 134 -2.56 -6.37 -18.46
N CYS A 135 -1.95 -5.22 -18.69
CA CYS A 135 -1.79 -4.19 -17.69
C CYS A 135 -1.63 -2.83 -18.39
N ILE A 136 -2.35 -1.83 -17.89
CA ILE A 136 -2.29 -0.44 -18.35
C ILE A 136 -1.94 0.43 -17.16
N LEU A 137 -0.91 1.26 -17.30
CA LEU A 137 -0.51 2.26 -16.33
C LEU A 137 -0.95 3.65 -16.82
N LYS A 138 -1.55 4.44 -15.94
CA LYS A 138 -1.89 5.84 -16.19
C LYS A 138 -1.30 6.75 -15.13
N LYS A 139 -0.90 7.96 -15.54
CA LYS A 139 -0.56 9.10 -14.68
C LYS A 139 -1.40 10.28 -15.15
N ASN A 140 -2.25 10.85 -14.29
CA ASN A 140 -3.16 11.95 -14.64
C ASN A 140 -3.98 11.64 -15.92
N ASP A 141 -4.60 10.46 -15.97
CA ASP A 141 -5.37 9.93 -17.12
C ASP A 141 -4.56 9.69 -18.41
N VAL A 142 -3.29 10.03 -18.44
CA VAL A 142 -2.40 9.76 -19.59
C VAL A 142 -1.85 8.35 -19.47
N THR A 143 -2.05 7.54 -20.51
CA THR A 143 -1.50 6.19 -20.59
C THR A 143 0.02 6.24 -20.77
N ILE A 144 0.74 5.55 -19.89
CA ILE A 144 2.18 5.41 -19.93
C ILE A 144 2.55 4.11 -20.64
N PRO A 145 3.42 4.15 -21.66
CA PRO A 145 3.88 2.95 -22.34
C PRO A 145 4.59 1.98 -21.37
N MET A 146 4.27 0.71 -21.46
CA MET A 146 4.86 -0.33 -20.62
C MET A 146 5.55 -1.39 -21.47
N LYS A 147 6.65 -1.94 -20.94
CA LYS A 147 7.36 -3.09 -21.50
C LYS A 147 7.05 -4.32 -20.67
N LYS A 148 6.51 -5.38 -21.32
CA LYS A 148 6.24 -6.67 -20.66
C LYS A 148 7.50 -7.54 -20.69
N GLN A 149 7.84 -8.12 -19.54
CA GLN A 149 8.91 -9.11 -19.39
C GLN A 149 8.37 -10.28 -18.55
N VAL A 150 8.25 -11.44 -19.14
CA VAL A 150 7.69 -12.65 -18.52
C VAL A 150 6.32 -12.38 -17.87
N THR A 151 6.26 -12.21 -16.55
CA THR A 151 5.02 -11.99 -15.78
C THR A 151 4.97 -10.59 -15.14
N ALA A 152 5.82 -9.66 -15.57
CA ALA A 152 5.86 -8.31 -15.04
C ALA A 152 5.86 -7.26 -16.16
N TRP A 153 5.30 -6.10 -15.86
CA TRP A 153 5.30 -4.92 -16.72
C TRP A 153 6.15 -3.83 -16.08
N TYR A 154 6.89 -3.11 -16.90
CA TYR A 154 7.82 -2.07 -16.47
C TYR A 154 7.52 -0.79 -17.22
N ALA A 155 7.54 0.34 -16.50
CA ALA A 155 7.46 1.68 -17.06
C ALA A 155 8.48 2.60 -16.41
N GLU A 156 8.99 3.53 -17.20
CA GLU A 156 9.80 4.64 -16.74
C GLU A 156 8.96 5.91 -16.82
N VAL A 157 8.84 6.62 -15.70
CA VAL A 157 7.99 7.80 -15.60
C VAL A 157 8.77 8.95 -15.00
N VAL A 158 8.88 10.05 -15.74
CA VAL A 158 9.52 11.28 -15.22
C VAL A 158 8.61 11.91 -14.17
N MET A 159 9.17 12.21 -13.00
CA MET A 159 8.50 12.82 -11.86
C MET A 159 8.71 14.34 -11.90
N ASP A 160 7.99 15.02 -12.77
CA ASP A 160 8.16 16.43 -13.13
C ASP A 160 7.26 17.40 -12.35
N GLN A 161 6.26 16.90 -11.64
CA GLN A 161 5.28 17.71 -10.91
C GLN A 161 5.44 17.51 -9.41
N LEU A 162 5.61 18.60 -8.64
CA LEU A 162 5.69 18.54 -7.19
C LEU A 162 4.36 18.12 -6.57
N GLY A 163 4.44 17.39 -5.46
CA GLY A 163 3.29 16.91 -4.70
C GLY A 163 3.04 15.41 -4.88
N GLU A 164 1.86 14.97 -4.53
CA GLU A 164 1.45 13.58 -4.68
C GLU A 164 1.21 13.24 -6.15
N VAL A 165 1.74 12.10 -6.56
CA VAL A 165 1.53 11.51 -7.88
C VAL A 165 0.91 10.15 -7.70
N ARG A 166 -0.28 9.96 -8.26
CA ARG A 166 -0.99 8.69 -8.29
C ARG A 166 -0.80 8.02 -9.65
N PHE A 167 -0.44 6.76 -9.61
CA PHE A 167 -0.45 5.85 -10.74
C PHE A 167 -1.71 4.99 -10.67
N ASP A 168 -2.59 5.12 -11.65
CA ASP A 168 -3.75 4.25 -11.78
C ASP A 168 -3.40 3.07 -12.70
N ILE A 169 -3.76 1.88 -12.25
CA ILE A 169 -3.38 0.63 -12.91
C ILE A 169 -4.64 -0.16 -13.19
N LEU A 170 -4.85 -0.48 -14.46
CA LEU A 170 -5.90 -1.39 -14.92
C LEU A 170 -5.25 -2.71 -15.29
N TYR A 171 -5.82 -3.84 -14.87
CA TYR A 171 -5.27 -5.17 -15.12
C TYR A 171 -6.35 -6.25 -15.24
N GLY A 172 -6.02 -7.31 -15.98
CA GLY A 172 -6.92 -8.45 -16.18
C GLY A 172 -8.29 -8.00 -16.72
N ALA A 173 -9.35 -8.63 -16.27
CA ALA A 173 -10.71 -8.37 -16.72
C ALA A 173 -11.32 -7.11 -16.08
N GLY A 174 -10.70 -5.93 -16.28
CA GLY A 174 -11.21 -4.66 -15.79
C GLY A 174 -10.97 -4.38 -14.30
N LYS A 175 -10.12 -5.16 -13.66
CA LYS A 175 -9.66 -4.90 -12.29
C LYS A 175 -8.79 -3.66 -12.25
N LYS A 176 -8.81 -2.94 -11.14
CA LYS A 176 -8.01 -1.72 -10.92
C LYS A 176 -7.24 -1.80 -9.61
N THR A 177 -6.14 -1.10 -9.58
CA THR A 177 -5.36 -0.78 -8.39
C THR A 177 -4.60 0.52 -8.62
N HIS A 178 -3.85 0.96 -7.64
CA HIS A 178 -3.06 2.18 -7.77
C HIS A 178 -1.73 2.10 -7.01
N ALA A 179 -0.89 3.10 -7.18
CA ALA A 179 0.26 3.36 -6.33
C ALA A 179 0.44 4.89 -6.19
N ASN A 180 0.87 5.33 -5.02
CA ASN A 180 1.10 6.74 -4.73
C ASN A 180 2.60 6.98 -4.52
N CYS A 181 3.10 8.06 -5.10
CA CYS A 181 4.45 8.56 -4.91
C CYS A 181 4.40 10.03 -4.52
N LEU A 182 5.43 10.52 -3.86
CA LEU A 182 5.59 11.93 -3.53
C LEU A 182 6.77 12.51 -4.31
N VAL A 183 6.57 13.66 -4.93
CA VAL A 183 7.63 14.42 -5.59
C VAL A 183 7.93 15.66 -4.77
N ILE A 184 9.17 15.80 -4.36
CA ILE A 184 9.66 16.92 -3.54
C ILE A 184 10.65 17.78 -4.32
N SER A 185 10.89 18.99 -3.84
CA SER A 185 12.02 19.80 -4.28
C SER A 185 13.34 19.19 -3.78
N ASN A 186 14.46 19.70 -4.27
CA ASN A 186 15.78 19.19 -3.88
C ASN A 186 15.94 19.13 -2.35
N VAL A 187 16.39 17.99 -1.83
CA VAL A 187 16.51 17.73 -0.39
C VAL A 187 17.46 18.71 0.29
N ASN A 188 18.56 19.08 -0.36
CA ASN A 188 19.52 20.04 0.21
C ASN A 188 18.90 21.42 0.39
N ASP A 189 18.06 21.86 -0.56
CA ASP A 189 17.31 23.13 -0.42
C ASP A 189 16.30 23.08 0.71
N LEU A 190 15.63 21.94 0.90
CA LEU A 190 14.72 21.73 2.03
C LEU A 190 15.44 21.78 3.37
N ILE A 191 16.58 21.10 3.47
CA ILE A 191 17.42 21.11 4.67
C ILE A 191 17.89 22.53 4.97
N LYS A 192 18.41 23.25 3.97
CA LYS A 192 18.87 24.64 4.10
C LYS A 192 17.76 25.54 4.63
N LYS A 193 16.58 25.51 4.00
CA LYS A 193 15.40 26.28 4.46
C LYS A 193 14.99 25.94 5.88
N ARG A 194 15.05 24.64 6.25
CA ARG A 194 14.73 24.21 7.62
C ARG A 194 15.74 24.73 8.64
N VAL A 195 17.03 24.68 8.32
CA VAL A 195 18.10 25.22 9.17
C VAL A 195 17.92 26.74 9.35
N GLU A 196 17.71 27.47 8.25
CA GLU A 196 17.43 28.92 8.30
C GLU A 196 16.23 29.25 9.19
N PHE A 197 15.14 28.47 9.08
CA PHE A 197 13.96 28.63 9.92
C PHE A 197 14.27 28.39 11.41
N ILE A 198 15.03 27.33 11.74
CA ILE A 198 15.41 27.00 13.12
C ILE A 198 16.27 28.12 13.70
N VAL A 199 17.26 28.59 12.95
CA VAL A 199 18.14 29.69 13.38
C VAL A 199 17.35 30.99 13.64
N ALA A 200 16.41 31.31 12.75
CA ALA A 200 15.62 32.54 12.87
C ALA A 200 14.55 32.48 13.97
N ASN A 201 13.97 31.30 14.25
CA ASN A 201 12.75 31.24 15.07
C ASN A 201 12.86 30.38 16.33
N GLN A 202 13.83 29.48 16.42
CA GLN A 202 13.91 28.47 17.49
C GLN A 202 15.20 28.57 18.32
N GLN A 203 16.18 29.40 17.96
CA GLN A 203 17.34 29.63 18.82
C GLN A 203 16.93 30.44 20.04
N MET A 204 17.28 29.96 21.24
CA MET A 204 17.22 30.74 22.45
C MET A 204 18.19 31.92 22.30
N LYS A 205 17.66 33.14 22.30
CA LYS A 205 18.50 34.32 22.44
C LYS A 205 19.02 34.30 23.88
N SER A 206 20.34 34.17 24.05
CA SER A 206 20.96 34.39 25.37
C SER A 206 20.60 35.82 25.82
N SER A 207 19.91 35.90 26.95
CA SER A 207 19.70 37.18 27.70
C SER A 207 20.99 37.66 28.27
#